data_7116bcddad116d6157daa0c6ddaca2f6
#
_entry.id   7116bcddad116d6157daa0c6ddaca2f6
#
_cell.length_a   1.000
_cell.length_b   1.000
_cell.length_c   1.000
_cell.angle_alpha   90.00
_cell.angle_beta   90.00
_cell.angle_gamma   90.00
#
_symmetry.space_group_name_H-M   'P 1'
#
loop_
_entity.id
_entity.type
_entity.pdbx_description
1 polymer ?
#
loop_
_entity_poly.entity_id
_entity_poly.type
_entity_poly.pdbx_seq_one_letter_code
_entity_poly.pdbx_strand_id
1 'polypeptide(L)'
;MHIVYVTREYPPSKRGGGIASYVKEMAYAMHELGHQVTVIAASDDTRQQSDKMDNGIRIIRLKGGDFVIRGVEKASLYHRFRFLYRFLSYRKAIVKIIRNLGNIDVIEVPEYGAEGYFLKKIDI
;
A
#
# COMPACT_ATOMS: atom_id res chain seq x y z
N MET A 1 -12.60 -11.75 -11.25
CA MET A 1 -12.27 -10.31 -11.11
C MET A 1 -10.83 -10.17 -10.60
N HIS A 2 -10.21 -9.05 -10.93
CA HIS A 2 -8.91 -8.67 -10.34
C HIS A 2 -9.14 -7.61 -9.25
N ILE A 3 -8.86 -7.98 -8.01
CA ILE A 3 -9.05 -7.15 -6.82
C ILE A 3 -7.68 -6.70 -6.31
N VAL A 4 -7.52 -5.40 -6.11
CA VAL A 4 -6.28 -4.83 -5.59
C VAL A 4 -6.55 -4.20 -4.23
N TYR A 5 -5.86 -4.70 -3.21
CA TYR A 5 -5.84 -4.12 -1.88
C TYR A 5 -4.63 -3.20 -1.74
N VAL A 6 -4.86 -1.95 -1.42
CA VAL A 6 -3.78 -1.01 -1.10
C VAL A 6 -3.80 -0.78 0.40
N THR A 7 -2.72 -1.10 1.08
CA THR A 7 -2.63 -0.94 2.53
C THR A 7 -1.21 -0.53 2.91
N ARG A 8 -1.07 0.13 4.05
CA ARG A 8 0.27 0.43 4.57
C ARG A 8 0.88 -0.79 5.26
N GLU A 9 0.07 -1.56 5.95
CA GLU A 9 0.50 -2.70 6.76
C GLU A 9 -0.07 -3.99 6.19
N TYR A 10 0.79 -4.96 5.94
CA TYR A 10 0.41 -6.31 5.54
C TYR A 10 1.37 -7.32 6.16
N PRO A 11 0.88 -8.40 6.78
CA PRO A 11 1.75 -9.41 7.40
C PRO A 11 2.64 -10.17 6.38
N PRO A 12 3.84 -10.59 6.76
CA PRO A 12 4.53 -10.30 8.01
C PRO A 12 5.02 -8.86 8.05
N SER A 13 4.68 -8.14 9.12
CA SER A 13 5.11 -6.76 9.33
C SER A 13 5.41 -6.54 10.80
N LYS A 14 6.43 -5.73 11.09
CA LYS A 14 6.75 -5.28 12.45
C LYS A 14 5.62 -4.43 13.04
N ARG A 15 4.78 -3.89 12.19
CA ARG A 15 3.58 -3.13 12.53
C ARG A 15 2.37 -3.98 12.21
N GLY A 16 1.92 -4.74 13.17
CA GLY A 16 0.67 -5.49 13.08
C GLY A 16 -0.48 -4.71 13.73
N GLY A 17 -1.56 -4.55 13.00
CA GLY A 17 -2.78 -3.93 13.51
C GLY A 17 -4.02 -4.60 12.92
N GLY A 18 -5.19 -4.15 13.34
CA GLY A 18 -6.47 -4.69 12.86
C GLY A 18 -6.65 -4.56 11.35
N ILE A 19 -6.15 -3.49 10.75
CA ILE A 19 -6.21 -3.27 9.28
C ILE A 19 -5.37 -4.34 8.56
N ALA A 20 -4.17 -4.64 9.06
CA ALA A 20 -3.29 -5.64 8.46
C ALA A 20 -3.94 -7.04 8.49
N SER A 21 -4.53 -7.41 9.61
CA SER A 21 -5.26 -8.68 9.76
C SER A 21 -6.47 -8.73 8.84
N TYR A 22 -7.28 -7.68 8.82
CA TYR A 22 -8.45 -7.57 7.95
C TYR A 22 -8.07 -7.76 6.48
N VAL A 23 -7.10 -7.00 5.97
CA VAL A 23 -6.70 -7.08 4.56
C VAL A 23 -6.17 -8.47 4.22
N LYS A 24 -5.41 -9.11 5.13
CA LYS A 24 -4.94 -10.47 4.93
C LYS A 24 -6.09 -11.46 4.80
N GLU A 25 -7.03 -11.46 5.74
CA GLU A 25 -8.18 -12.37 5.71
C GLU A 25 -9.04 -12.15 4.46
N MET A 26 -9.29 -10.90 4.08
CA MET A 26 -10.05 -10.57 2.89
C MET A 26 -9.34 -11.01 1.61
N ALA A 27 -8.02 -10.78 1.52
CA ALA A 27 -7.23 -11.20 0.36
C ALA A 27 -7.27 -12.72 0.17
N TYR A 28 -7.11 -13.48 1.25
CA TYR A 28 -7.23 -14.95 1.20
C TYR A 28 -8.63 -15.40 0.81
N ALA A 29 -9.67 -14.86 1.45
CA ALA A 29 -11.05 -15.22 1.16
C ALA A 29 -11.41 -14.96 -0.31
N MET A 30 -11.04 -13.81 -0.86
CA MET A 30 -11.30 -13.48 -2.26
C MET A 30 -10.49 -14.38 -3.22
N HIS A 31 -9.26 -14.72 -2.85
CA HIS A 31 -8.47 -15.66 -3.64
C HIS A 31 -9.09 -17.06 -3.66
N GLU A 32 -9.57 -17.57 -2.52
CA GLU A 32 -10.29 -18.86 -2.42
C GLU A 32 -11.58 -18.88 -3.25
N LEU A 33 -12.24 -17.74 -3.39
CA LEU A 33 -13.40 -17.58 -4.29
C LEU A 33 -13.04 -17.54 -5.77
N GLY A 34 -11.75 -17.69 -6.12
CA GLY A 34 -11.30 -17.75 -7.51
C GLY A 34 -10.97 -16.38 -8.13
N HIS A 35 -10.86 -15.34 -7.33
CA HIS A 35 -10.46 -14.02 -7.81
C HIS A 35 -8.94 -13.88 -7.89
N GLN A 36 -8.47 -13.10 -8.86
CA GLN A 36 -7.09 -12.65 -8.86
C GLN A 36 -6.91 -11.55 -7.82
N VAL A 37 -5.97 -11.72 -6.90
CA VAL A 37 -5.74 -10.77 -5.82
C VAL A 37 -4.31 -10.25 -5.85
N THR A 38 -4.18 -8.94 -5.74
CA THR A 38 -2.90 -8.24 -5.59
C THR A 38 -2.97 -7.35 -4.35
N VAL A 39 -1.95 -7.41 -3.51
CA VAL A 39 -1.79 -6.53 -2.34
C VAL A 39 -0.62 -5.60 -2.59
N ILE A 40 -0.84 -4.31 -2.44
CA ILE A 40 0.19 -3.28 -2.46
C ILE A 40 0.36 -2.76 -1.05
N ALA A 41 1.53 -2.96 -0.46
CA ALA A 41 1.81 -2.61 0.92
C ALA A 41 3.13 -1.85 1.05
N ALA A 42 3.36 -1.21 2.20
CA ALA A 42 4.66 -0.66 2.53
C ALA A 42 5.62 -1.78 2.92
N SER A 43 6.90 -1.61 2.58
CA SER A 43 7.96 -2.47 3.10
C SER A 43 8.32 -2.09 4.53
N ASP A 44 8.62 -3.08 5.38
CA ASP A 44 9.18 -2.82 6.71
C ASP A 44 10.58 -2.21 6.66
N ASP A 45 11.32 -2.54 5.60
CA ASP A 45 12.56 -1.84 5.27
C ASP A 45 12.27 -0.75 4.23
N THR A 46 12.34 0.50 4.65
CA THR A 46 12.07 1.65 3.79
C THR A 46 13.03 1.79 2.61
N ARG A 47 14.10 1.01 2.59
CA ARG A 47 15.11 0.99 1.51
C ARG A 47 14.86 -0.10 0.48
N GLN A 48 14.04 -1.08 0.79
CA GLN A 48 13.80 -2.24 -0.07
C GLN A 48 12.39 -2.24 -0.65
N GLN A 49 12.31 -2.79 -1.82
CA GLN A 49 11.07 -3.04 -2.54
C GLN A 49 11.03 -4.51 -2.95
N SER A 50 9.86 -5.13 -2.90
CA SER A 50 9.70 -6.52 -3.30
C SER A 50 8.41 -6.74 -4.05
N ASP A 51 8.40 -7.79 -4.89
CA ASP A 51 7.23 -8.27 -5.62
C ASP A 51 7.28 -9.79 -5.58
N LYS A 52 6.42 -10.40 -4.78
CA LYS A 52 6.45 -11.84 -4.50
C LYS A 52 5.04 -12.43 -4.54
N MET A 53 4.97 -13.70 -4.89
CA MET A 53 3.75 -14.49 -4.73
C MET A 53 3.75 -15.17 -3.36
N ASP A 54 2.63 -15.11 -2.67
CA ASP A 54 2.38 -15.83 -1.42
C ASP A 54 1.01 -16.51 -1.51
N ASN A 55 1.01 -17.85 -1.53
CA ASN A 55 -0.20 -18.66 -1.66
C ASN A 55 -1.16 -18.22 -2.79
N GLY A 56 -0.61 -17.84 -3.95
CA GLY A 56 -1.39 -17.39 -5.11
C GLY A 56 -1.78 -15.90 -5.09
N ILE A 57 -1.46 -15.17 -4.03
CA ILE A 57 -1.68 -13.73 -3.90
C ILE A 57 -0.38 -13.00 -4.24
N ARG A 58 -0.45 -12.02 -5.16
CA ARG A 58 0.71 -11.18 -5.47
C ARG A 58 0.86 -10.08 -4.43
N ILE A 59 2.01 -10.01 -3.78
CA ILE A 59 2.30 -9.02 -2.74
C ILE A 59 3.43 -8.11 -3.22
N ILE A 60 3.12 -6.85 -3.44
CA ILE A 60 4.06 -5.82 -3.86
C ILE A 60 4.31 -4.90 -2.66
N ARG A 61 5.55 -4.89 -2.17
CA ARG A 61 5.96 -4.03 -1.06
C ARG A 61 6.80 -2.88 -1.58
N LEU A 62 6.34 -1.66 -1.30
CA LEU A 62 6.99 -0.43 -1.74
C LEU A 62 7.84 0.18 -0.63
N LYS A 63 8.99 0.69 -1.01
CA LYS A 63 9.81 1.49 -0.12
C LYS A 63 9.15 2.84 0.17
N GLY A 64 9.44 3.45 1.32
CA GLY A 64 9.05 4.82 1.65
C GLY A 64 7.68 5.01 2.26
N GLY A 65 6.90 3.94 2.46
CA GLY A 65 5.58 4.01 3.11
C GLY A 65 5.65 4.20 4.62
N ASP A 66 6.84 4.17 5.18
CA ASP A 66 7.05 4.33 6.60
C ASP A 66 7.29 5.81 6.95
N PHE A 67 6.27 6.46 7.44
CA PHE A 67 6.38 7.79 8.01
C PHE A 67 5.74 7.82 9.39
N VAL A 68 6.47 8.36 10.34
CA VAL A 68 5.98 8.62 11.68
C VAL A 68 5.52 10.06 11.73
N ILE A 69 4.24 10.28 11.91
CA ILE A 69 3.66 11.62 12.02
C ILE A 69 4.09 12.29 13.34
N ARG A 70 4.45 11.48 14.33
CA ARG A 70 4.87 11.97 15.65
C ARG A 70 6.14 12.83 15.55
N GLY A 71 6.03 14.07 16.01
CA GLY A 71 7.16 15.01 16.08
C GLY A 71 7.39 15.86 14.83
N VAL A 72 6.60 15.69 13.76
CA VAL A 72 6.69 16.53 12.56
C VAL A 72 6.41 18.01 12.88
N GLU A 73 5.52 18.28 13.83
CA GLU A 73 5.20 19.63 14.29
C GLU A 73 6.40 20.37 14.91
N LYS A 74 7.32 19.62 15.52
CA LYS A 74 8.55 20.13 16.13
C LYS A 74 9.76 20.08 15.20
N ALA A 75 9.60 19.51 14.01
CA ALA A 75 10.69 19.35 13.06
C ALA A 75 11.02 20.67 12.36
N SER A 76 12.30 20.83 11.97
CA SER A 76 12.72 21.93 11.11
C SER A 76 11.96 21.93 9.78
N LEU A 77 11.92 23.09 9.09
CA LEU A 77 11.27 23.22 7.78
C LEU A 77 11.81 22.18 6.76
N TYR A 78 13.12 21.92 6.78
CA TYR A 78 13.76 20.90 5.96
C TYR A 78 13.18 19.50 6.21
N HIS A 79 12.99 19.09 7.44
CA HIS A 79 12.41 17.78 7.79
C HIS A 79 10.94 17.68 7.37
N ARG A 80 10.18 18.77 7.45
CA ARG A 80 8.79 18.84 6.97
C ARG A 80 8.70 18.65 5.45
N PHE A 81 9.58 19.29 4.68
CA PHE A 81 9.64 19.11 3.22
C PHE A 81 10.04 17.69 2.84
N ARG A 82 11.03 17.12 3.53
CA ARG A 82 11.47 15.75 3.31
C ARG A 82 10.37 14.74 3.62
N PHE A 83 9.63 14.95 4.69
CA PHE A 83 8.47 14.16 5.04
C PHE A 83 7.40 14.23 3.95
N LEU A 84 7.03 15.42 3.53
CA LEU A 84 6.03 15.64 2.48
C LEU A 84 6.46 14.98 1.16
N TYR A 85 7.71 15.10 0.78
CA TYR A 85 8.26 14.45 -0.41
C TYR A 85 8.13 12.92 -0.34
N ARG A 86 8.49 12.30 0.78
CA ARG A 86 8.35 10.84 0.97
C ARG A 86 6.89 10.41 0.95
N PHE A 87 6.05 11.16 1.61
CA PHE A 87 4.62 10.93 1.65
C PHE A 87 3.99 10.94 0.25
N LEU A 88 4.30 11.94 -0.55
CA LEU A 88 3.78 12.06 -1.91
C LEU A 88 4.39 11.04 -2.87
N SER A 89 5.69 10.75 -2.77
CA SER A 89 6.35 9.78 -3.64
C SER A 89 5.84 8.37 -3.44
N TYR A 90 5.54 7.96 -2.22
CA TYR A 90 4.91 6.66 -1.94
C TYR A 90 3.57 6.54 -2.64
N ARG A 91 2.72 7.56 -2.55
CA ARG A 91 1.40 7.57 -3.21
C ARG A 91 1.48 7.60 -4.72
N LYS A 92 2.44 8.31 -5.28
CA LYS A 92 2.71 8.28 -6.72
C LYS A 92 3.20 6.91 -7.18
N ALA A 93 4.01 6.23 -6.36
CA ALA A 93 4.46 4.87 -6.65
C ALA A 93 3.28 3.87 -6.68
N ILE A 94 2.32 3.99 -5.75
CA ILE A 94 1.08 3.21 -5.78
C ILE A 94 0.35 3.40 -7.10
N VAL A 95 0.12 4.64 -7.52
CA VAL A 95 -0.56 4.96 -8.78
C VAL A 95 0.17 4.35 -9.98
N LYS A 96 1.49 4.45 -10.01
CA LYS A 96 2.31 3.86 -11.08
C LYS A 96 2.13 2.35 -11.17
N ILE A 97 2.14 1.66 -10.04
CA ILE A 97 1.93 0.20 -10.00
C ILE A 97 0.54 -0.15 -10.48
N ILE A 98 -0.49 0.52 -9.99
CA ILE A 98 -1.88 0.28 -10.39
C ILE A 98 -2.04 0.43 -11.91
N ARG A 99 -1.47 1.48 -12.50
CA ARG A 99 -1.49 1.67 -13.95
C ARG A 99 -0.78 0.54 -14.72
N ASN A 100 0.30 0.01 -14.15
CA ASN A 100 1.05 -1.08 -14.79
C ASN A 100 0.39 -2.45 -14.62
N LEU A 101 -0.43 -2.64 -13.60
CA LEU A 101 -1.16 -3.89 -13.39
C LEU A 101 -2.21 -4.14 -14.48
N GLY A 102 -2.89 -3.09 -14.94
CA GLY A 102 -3.96 -3.18 -15.93
C GLY A 102 -5.11 -4.10 -15.50
N ASN A 103 -6.24 -4.02 -16.17
CA ASN A 103 -7.39 -4.93 -16.00
C ASN A 103 -7.78 -5.15 -14.52
N ILE A 104 -7.90 -4.08 -13.77
CA ILE A 104 -8.32 -4.10 -12.37
C ILE A 104 -9.83 -3.83 -12.33
N ASP A 105 -10.56 -4.68 -11.62
CA ASP A 105 -12.00 -4.51 -11.44
C ASP A 105 -12.34 -3.73 -10.17
N VAL A 106 -11.58 -3.93 -9.10
CA VAL A 106 -11.82 -3.29 -7.80
C VAL A 106 -10.51 -2.90 -7.14
N ILE A 107 -10.47 -1.69 -6.58
CA ILE A 107 -9.38 -1.24 -5.71
C ILE A 107 -9.98 -0.89 -4.35
N GLU A 108 -9.50 -1.55 -3.30
CA GLU A 108 -9.86 -1.25 -1.93
C GLU A 108 -8.70 -0.57 -1.20
N VAL A 109 -8.99 0.59 -0.60
CA VAL A 109 -7.99 1.41 0.09
C VAL A 109 -8.54 1.84 1.44
N PRO A 110 -7.84 1.63 2.56
CA PRO A 110 -8.25 2.18 3.85
C PRO A 110 -8.13 3.71 3.85
N GLU A 111 -9.01 4.39 4.55
CA GLU A 111 -8.96 5.85 4.68
C GLU A 111 -7.75 6.34 5.46
N TYR A 112 -7.30 5.53 6.42
CA TYR A 112 -6.17 5.88 7.26
C TYR A 112 -4.88 5.96 6.46
N GLY A 113 -4.23 7.13 6.49
CA GLY A 113 -2.99 7.39 5.77
C GLY A 113 -3.18 7.92 4.35
N ALA A 114 -4.41 8.02 3.86
CA ALA A 114 -4.76 8.56 2.54
C ALA A 114 -3.94 7.94 1.38
N GLU A 115 -3.67 6.63 1.44
CA GLU A 115 -2.92 5.91 0.40
C GLU A 115 -3.59 6.03 -0.97
N GLY A 116 -4.91 6.18 -1.00
CA GLY A 116 -5.71 6.36 -2.20
C GLY A 116 -5.80 7.80 -2.73
N TYR A 117 -5.08 8.75 -2.15
CA TYR A 117 -5.26 10.19 -2.46
C TYR A 117 -5.17 10.53 -3.96
N PHE A 118 -4.27 9.89 -4.69
CA PHE A 118 -4.11 10.11 -6.13
C PHE A 118 -4.93 9.16 -7.01
N LEU A 119 -5.62 8.18 -6.44
CA LEU A 119 -6.37 7.19 -7.22
C LEU A 119 -7.60 7.78 -7.90
N LYS A 120 -8.16 8.87 -7.38
CA LYS A 120 -9.28 9.59 -8.00
C LYS A 120 -9.02 10.08 -9.43
N LYS A 121 -7.76 10.06 -9.87
CA LYS A 121 -7.33 10.50 -11.21
C LYS A 121 -7.08 9.32 -12.16
N ILE A 122 -7.38 8.09 -11.73
CA ILE A 122 -7.21 6.90 -12.55
C ILE A 122 -8.59 6.46 -13.03
N ASP A 123 -8.79 6.48 -14.33
CA ASP A 123 -9.90 5.78 -14.95
C ASP A 123 -9.58 4.28 -14.96
N ILE A 124 -10.39 3.55 -14.27
CA ILE A 124 -10.28 2.10 -14.16
C ILE A 124 -11.20 1.45 -15.21
#